data_72f56aedead40dbe7453eccd316f5e60
#
_entry.id   72f56aedead40dbe7453eccd316f5e60
#
_cell.length_a   1.000
_cell.length_b   1.000
_cell.length_c   1.000
_cell.angle_alpha   90.00
_cell.angle_beta   90.00
_cell.angle_gamma   90.00
#
_symmetry.space_group_name_H-M   'P 1'
#
loop_
_entity.id
_entity.type
_entity.pdbx_description
1 polymer ?
#
loop_
_entity_poly.entity_id
_entity_poly.type
_entity_poly.pdbx_seq_one_letter_code
_entity_poly.pdbx_strand_id
1 'polypeptide(L)'
;MGYPHGHRKTTTLVAGLRMTGMIAPMVLDGPINGDWFEAYVTKVLVPELRPGDVVIMDNLSSHKRAAVQEKIEAAGATLRFLPPYSPDFNPIEKAFSKLKANLRKAAEHTIHGLWDAIGSILELYSPQECANYFRACGYDAFDGQPL
;
A
#
# COMPACT_ATOMS: atom_id res chain seq x y z
N MET A 1 -14.11 -10.23 27.21
CA MET A 1 -13.85 -10.28 26.93
C MET A 1 -13.31 -10.25 26.45
N GLY A 2 -13.31 -10.17 26.26
CA GLY A 2 -12.74 -10.07 25.89
C GLY A 2 -12.35 -9.91 25.24
N TYR A 3 -12.43 -9.87 25.24
CA TYR A 3 -12.14 -9.72 24.61
C TYR A 3 -11.96 -9.81 24.06
N PRO A 4 -12.06 -9.82 24.27
CA PRO A 4 -11.92 -9.79 23.64
C PRO A 4 -11.73 -9.77 23.32
N HIS A 5 -11.85 -9.79 23.51
CA HIS A 5 -11.75 -9.65 23.12
C HIS A 5 -11.71 -9.39 22.55
N GLY A 6 -11.77 -9.49 22.67
CA GLY A 6 -11.96 -9.23 22.21
C GLY A 6 -12.07 -8.85 21.35
N HIS A 7 -12.27 -8.72 21.66
CA HIS A 7 -12.31 -8.32 20.81
C HIS A 7 -11.49 -7.70 19.88
N ARG A 8 -11.19 -8.21 19.69
CA ARG A 8 -10.17 -7.46 19.06
C ARG A 8 -10.29 -7.48 17.53
N LYS A 9 -10.66 -6.36 16.97
CA LYS A 9 -10.87 -6.25 15.53
C LYS A 9 -9.53 -6.14 14.81
N THR A 10 -9.41 -6.87 13.69
CA THR A 10 -8.28 -6.68 12.78
C THR A 10 -8.48 -5.39 12.01
N THR A 11 -7.48 -4.54 12.00
CA THR A 11 -7.50 -3.34 11.17
C THR A 11 -6.50 -3.52 10.03
N THR A 12 -6.96 -3.32 8.81
CA THR A 12 -6.13 -3.48 7.62
C THR A 12 -5.83 -2.11 7.02
N LEU A 13 -4.56 -1.89 6.74
CA LEU A 13 -4.10 -0.68 6.05
C LEU A 13 -3.63 -1.08 4.67
N VAL A 14 -4.09 -0.35 3.66
CA VAL A 14 -3.65 -0.54 2.29
C VAL A 14 -3.21 0.82 1.76
N ALA A 15 -2.12 0.84 1.00
CA ALA A 15 -1.64 2.07 0.39
C ALA A 15 -0.71 1.71 -0.75
N GLY A 16 -0.36 2.72 -1.55
CA GLY A 16 0.65 2.60 -2.57
C GLY A 16 1.88 3.40 -2.19
N LEU A 17 3.03 3.00 -2.69
CA LEU A 17 4.27 3.73 -2.51
C LEU A 17 4.81 4.14 -3.87
N ARG A 18 4.98 5.45 -4.06
CA ARG A 18 5.69 6.01 -5.20
C ARG A 18 7.04 6.53 -4.74
N MET A 19 7.92 6.81 -5.66
CA MET A 19 9.19 7.43 -5.30
C MET A 19 9.03 8.80 -4.70
N THR A 20 7.90 9.43 -4.89
CA THR A 20 7.63 10.78 -4.40
C THR A 20 6.79 10.82 -3.13
N GLY A 21 6.26 9.70 -2.69
CA GLY A 21 5.45 9.66 -1.47
C GLY A 21 4.53 8.45 -1.44
N MET A 22 3.77 8.34 -0.38
CA MET A 22 2.74 7.33 -0.27
C MET A 22 1.41 7.87 -0.78
N ILE A 23 0.66 7.02 -1.45
CA ILE A 23 -0.60 7.41 -2.09
C ILE A 23 -1.70 6.40 -1.79
N ALA A 24 -2.94 6.79 -2.03
CA ALA A 24 -4.09 5.91 -2.04
C ALA A 24 -4.24 5.10 -0.75
N PRO A 25 -4.18 5.75 0.43
CA PRO A 25 -4.34 5.02 1.69
C PRO A 25 -5.78 4.62 1.91
N MET A 26 -5.98 3.47 2.54
CA MET A 26 -7.30 3.02 2.98
C MET A 26 -7.17 2.24 4.27
N VAL A 27 -8.10 2.50 5.19
CA VAL A 27 -8.21 1.75 6.44
C VAL A 27 -9.48 0.93 6.37
N LEU A 28 -9.37 -0.35 6.67
CA LEU A 28 -10.50 -1.26 6.68
C LEU A 28 -10.66 -1.87 8.06
N ASP A 29 -11.88 -1.84 8.57
CA ASP A 29 -12.21 -2.47 9.84
C ASP A 29 -12.51 -3.94 9.58
N GLY A 30 -11.46 -4.74 9.68
CA GLY A 30 -11.52 -6.16 9.43
C GLY A 30 -10.47 -6.60 8.44
N PRO A 31 -10.41 -7.90 8.16
CA PRO A 31 -9.44 -8.41 7.18
C PRO A 31 -9.86 -8.05 5.76
N ILE A 32 -8.86 -7.86 4.90
CA ILE A 32 -9.14 -7.62 3.49
C ILE A 32 -9.36 -8.97 2.78
N ASN A 33 -10.32 -9.00 1.89
CA ASN A 33 -10.55 -10.13 1.00
C ASN A 33 -10.50 -9.66 -0.44
N GLY A 34 -10.75 -10.59 -1.38
CA GLY A 34 -10.67 -10.25 -2.80
C GLY A 34 -11.65 -9.17 -3.23
N ASP A 35 -12.87 -9.20 -2.66
CA ASP A 35 -13.88 -8.19 -3.00
C ASP A 35 -13.47 -6.81 -2.51
N TRP A 36 -12.97 -6.71 -1.28
CA TRP A 36 -12.50 -5.45 -0.73
C TRP A 36 -11.29 -4.93 -1.49
N PHE A 37 -10.37 -5.84 -1.87
CA PHE A 37 -9.19 -5.42 -2.61
C PHE A 37 -9.56 -4.91 -4.00
N GLU A 38 -10.48 -5.59 -4.66
CA GLU A 38 -10.96 -5.13 -5.97
C GLU A 38 -11.63 -3.77 -5.85
N ALA A 39 -12.44 -3.55 -4.82
CA ALA A 39 -13.07 -2.26 -4.58
C ALA A 39 -12.02 -1.17 -4.30
N TYR A 40 -11.00 -1.51 -3.52
CA TYR A 40 -9.90 -0.59 -3.25
C TYR A 40 -9.21 -0.18 -4.56
N VAL A 41 -8.87 -1.16 -5.39
CA VAL A 41 -8.20 -0.87 -6.67
C VAL A 41 -9.07 0.04 -7.53
N THR A 42 -10.35 -0.28 -7.65
CA THR A 42 -11.25 0.47 -8.53
C THR A 42 -11.48 1.89 -8.04
N LYS A 43 -11.68 2.06 -6.73
CA LYS A 43 -12.17 3.34 -6.18
C LYS A 43 -11.06 4.22 -5.62
N VAL A 44 -9.96 3.63 -5.18
CA VAL A 44 -8.94 4.37 -4.45
C VAL A 44 -7.63 4.41 -5.22
N LEU A 45 -7.16 3.27 -5.72
CA LEU A 45 -5.86 3.20 -6.38
C LEU A 45 -5.91 3.73 -7.82
N VAL A 46 -6.85 3.24 -8.63
CA VAL A 46 -6.90 3.59 -10.05
C VAL A 46 -6.96 5.09 -10.30
N PRO A 47 -7.73 5.88 -9.52
CA PRO A 47 -7.72 7.33 -9.71
C PRO A 47 -6.36 7.98 -9.53
N GLU A 48 -5.43 7.33 -8.83
CA GLU A 48 -4.08 7.85 -8.62
C GLU A 48 -3.09 7.39 -9.67
N LEU A 49 -3.48 6.46 -10.55
CA LEU A 49 -2.57 5.93 -11.56
C LEU A 49 -2.48 6.84 -12.78
N ARG A 50 -1.32 6.81 -13.41
CA ARG A 50 -1.05 7.56 -14.63
C ARG A 50 -0.68 6.58 -15.73
N PRO A 51 -0.96 6.91 -17.00
CA PRO A 51 -0.49 6.07 -18.11
C PRO A 51 1.02 5.86 -18.02
N GLY A 52 1.44 4.62 -18.20
CA GLY A 52 2.85 4.27 -18.12
C GLY A 52 3.31 3.79 -16.73
N ASP A 53 2.47 3.93 -15.71
CA ASP A 53 2.84 3.42 -14.38
C ASP A 53 2.99 1.91 -14.41
N VAL A 54 3.90 1.41 -13.58
CA VAL A 54 4.04 -0.03 -13.33
C VAL A 54 3.67 -0.26 -11.86
N VAL A 55 2.60 -1.02 -11.67
CA VAL A 55 2.12 -1.35 -10.32
C VAL A 55 2.69 -2.71 -9.93
N ILE A 56 3.38 -2.75 -8.81
CA ILE A 56 4.01 -3.96 -8.31
C ILE A 56 3.31 -4.37 -7.02
N MET A 57 2.89 -5.61 -6.94
CA MET A 57 2.16 -6.14 -5.79
C MET A 57 2.74 -7.45 -5.34
N ASP A 58 2.49 -7.77 -4.06
CA ASP A 58 2.78 -9.10 -3.55
C ASP A 58 1.96 -10.15 -4.28
N ASN A 59 2.49 -11.37 -4.30
CA ASN A 59 1.87 -12.49 -4.98
C ASN A 59 0.82 -13.16 -4.08
N LEU A 60 -0.20 -12.38 -3.69
CA LEU A 60 -1.31 -12.88 -2.89
C LEU A 60 -2.51 -13.18 -3.78
N SER A 61 -3.28 -14.21 -3.41
CA SER A 61 -4.41 -14.62 -4.21
C SER A 61 -5.46 -13.52 -4.38
N SER A 62 -5.66 -12.71 -3.32
CA SER A 62 -6.61 -11.59 -3.38
C SER A 62 -6.20 -10.52 -4.40
N HIS A 63 -4.91 -10.43 -4.72
CA HIS A 63 -4.40 -9.46 -5.69
C HIS A 63 -4.51 -9.94 -7.13
N LYS A 64 -4.77 -11.23 -7.33
CA LYS A 64 -4.65 -11.86 -8.65
C LYS A 64 -5.96 -11.97 -9.42
N ARG A 65 -7.01 -11.31 -8.98
CA ARG A 65 -8.27 -11.33 -9.70
C ARG A 65 -8.11 -10.67 -11.08
N ALA A 66 -8.76 -11.26 -12.08
CA ALA A 66 -8.72 -10.68 -13.42
C ALA A 66 -9.24 -9.24 -13.44
N ALA A 67 -10.26 -8.96 -12.64
CA ALA A 67 -10.82 -7.61 -12.57
C ALA A 67 -9.81 -6.59 -12.06
N VAL A 68 -8.94 -6.97 -11.14
CA VAL A 68 -7.88 -6.07 -10.65
C VAL A 68 -6.94 -5.70 -11.79
N GLN A 69 -6.48 -6.71 -12.54
CA GLN A 69 -5.59 -6.46 -13.66
C GLN A 69 -6.26 -5.61 -14.73
N GLU A 70 -7.52 -5.91 -15.05
CA GLU A 70 -8.25 -5.16 -16.08
C GLU A 70 -8.39 -3.68 -15.70
N LYS A 71 -8.71 -3.40 -14.43
CA LYS A 71 -8.87 -2.02 -14.00
C LYS A 71 -7.57 -1.25 -14.06
N ILE A 72 -6.48 -1.88 -13.66
CA ILE A 72 -5.16 -1.24 -13.70
C ILE A 72 -4.74 -0.99 -15.14
N GLU A 73 -4.94 -1.97 -16.02
CA GLU A 73 -4.58 -1.82 -17.43
C GLU A 73 -5.44 -0.78 -18.15
N ALA A 74 -6.72 -0.69 -17.77
CA ALA A 74 -7.60 0.32 -18.33
C ALA A 74 -7.16 1.73 -17.99
N ALA A 75 -6.42 1.90 -16.92
CA ALA A 75 -5.85 3.19 -16.53
C ALA A 75 -4.55 3.50 -17.28
N GLY A 76 -4.09 2.62 -18.14
CA GLY A 76 -2.84 2.78 -18.87
C GLY A 76 -1.62 2.27 -18.11
N ALA A 77 -1.82 1.59 -17.00
CA ALA A 77 -0.72 1.07 -16.18
C ALA A 77 -0.53 -0.43 -16.45
N THR A 78 0.59 -0.94 -15.99
CA THR A 78 0.94 -2.35 -16.11
C THR A 78 1.01 -2.96 -14.73
N LEU A 79 0.52 -4.19 -14.57
CA LEU A 79 0.54 -4.89 -13.30
C LEU A 79 1.61 -5.98 -13.33
N ARG A 80 2.42 -6.03 -12.27
CA ARG A 80 3.43 -7.06 -12.08
C ARG A 80 3.34 -7.59 -10.65
N PHE A 81 3.59 -8.87 -10.48
CA PHE A 81 3.61 -9.49 -9.16
C PHE A 81 5.02 -9.86 -8.78
N LEU A 82 5.33 -9.68 -7.49
CA LEU A 82 6.60 -10.14 -6.96
C LEU A 82 6.62 -11.67 -6.89
N PRO A 83 7.81 -12.28 -6.94
CA PRO A 83 7.91 -13.73 -6.73
C PRO A 83 7.33 -14.09 -5.36
N PRO A 84 6.79 -15.31 -5.20
CA PRO A 84 6.29 -15.76 -3.90
C PRO A 84 7.39 -15.68 -2.83
N TYR A 85 7.00 -15.34 -1.60
CA TYR A 85 7.90 -15.32 -0.45
C TYR A 85 9.09 -14.39 -0.61
N SER A 86 8.88 -13.24 -1.25
CA SER A 86 9.97 -12.29 -1.52
C SER A 86 9.63 -10.89 -0.98
N PRO A 87 9.35 -10.75 0.33
CA PRO A 87 9.00 -9.44 0.88
C PRO A 87 10.13 -8.42 0.77
N ASP A 88 11.38 -8.89 0.70
CA ASP A 88 12.54 -8.00 0.61
C ASP A 88 12.57 -7.20 -0.68
N PHE A 89 11.81 -7.61 -1.69
CA PHE A 89 11.73 -6.89 -2.95
C PHE A 89 10.57 -5.90 -2.98
N ASN A 90 9.83 -5.75 -1.88
CA ASN A 90 8.69 -4.85 -1.82
C ASN A 90 9.02 -3.63 -0.96
N PRO A 91 9.30 -2.47 -1.59
CA PRO A 91 9.68 -1.27 -0.84
C PRO A 91 8.62 -0.80 0.16
N ILE A 92 7.34 -1.09 -0.11
CA ILE A 92 6.26 -0.61 0.75
C ILE A 92 6.30 -1.25 2.14
N GLU A 93 6.90 -2.44 2.27
CA GLU A 93 7.02 -3.07 3.58
C GLU A 93 7.87 -2.23 4.53
N LYS A 94 8.91 -1.59 4.01
CA LYS A 94 9.74 -0.68 4.80
C LYS A 94 8.97 0.56 5.20
N ALA A 95 8.19 1.11 4.27
CA ALA A 95 7.35 2.27 4.54
C ALA A 95 6.28 1.94 5.58
N PHE A 96 5.68 0.76 5.51
CA PHE A 96 4.68 0.33 6.48
C PHE A 96 5.25 0.19 7.89
N SER A 97 6.50 -0.20 8.03
CA SER A 97 7.13 -0.28 9.36
C SER A 97 7.12 1.08 10.04
N LYS A 98 7.46 2.12 9.31
CA LYS A 98 7.40 3.49 9.82
C LYS A 98 5.97 3.89 10.14
N LEU A 99 5.04 3.59 9.23
CA LEU A 99 3.64 3.95 9.42
C LEU A 99 3.07 3.31 10.69
N LYS A 100 3.32 2.02 10.88
CA LYS A 100 2.82 1.30 12.06
C LYS A 100 3.42 1.87 13.35
N ALA A 101 4.69 2.22 13.33
CA ALA A 101 5.32 2.82 14.51
C ALA A 101 4.69 4.16 14.85
N ASN A 102 4.42 4.99 13.87
CA ASN A 102 3.79 6.28 14.10
C ASN A 102 2.34 6.15 14.56
N LEU A 103 1.62 5.16 14.03
CA LEU A 103 0.24 4.91 14.46
C LEU A 103 0.19 4.45 15.92
N ARG A 104 1.15 3.61 16.33
CA ARG A 104 1.23 3.20 17.73
C ARG A 104 1.49 4.39 18.64
N LYS A 105 2.33 5.32 18.21
CA LYS A 105 2.59 6.55 18.99
C LYS A 105 1.35 7.42 19.11
N ALA A 106 0.54 7.46 18.04
CA ALA A 106 -0.68 8.26 18.04
C ALA A 106 -1.77 7.62 18.90
N ALA A 107 -1.68 6.33 19.21
CA ALA A 107 -2.62 5.60 20.08
C ALA A 107 -4.07 5.73 19.63
N GLU A 108 -4.30 5.75 18.32
CA GLU A 108 -5.66 5.87 17.80
C GLU A 108 -6.38 4.54 17.85
N HIS A 109 -7.64 4.59 18.26
CA HIS A 109 -8.45 3.39 18.47
C HIS A 109 -9.71 3.34 17.62
N THR A 110 -10.04 4.42 16.91
CA THR A 110 -11.22 4.44 16.05
C THR A 110 -10.77 4.47 14.59
N ILE A 111 -11.63 3.97 13.70
CA ILE A 111 -11.33 4.03 12.26
C ILE A 111 -11.21 5.47 11.80
N HIS A 112 -12.09 6.35 12.25
CA HIS A 112 -12.03 7.76 11.89
C HIS A 112 -10.72 8.41 12.37
N GLY A 113 -10.33 8.13 13.62
CA GLY A 113 -9.06 8.64 14.15
C GLY A 113 -7.85 8.11 13.40
N LEU A 114 -7.91 6.84 12.97
CA LEU A 114 -6.85 6.27 12.15
C LEU A 114 -6.72 6.97 10.80
N TRP A 115 -7.86 7.28 10.15
CA TRP A 115 -7.83 8.02 8.89
C TRP A 115 -7.15 9.38 9.07
N ASP A 116 -7.51 10.11 10.14
CA ASP A 116 -6.93 11.41 10.40
C ASP A 116 -5.43 11.31 10.70
N ALA A 117 -5.06 10.32 11.52
CA ALA A 117 -3.66 10.11 11.86
C ALA A 117 -2.83 9.74 10.63
N ILE A 118 -3.37 8.90 9.76
CA ILE A 118 -2.67 8.50 8.53
C ILE A 118 -2.46 9.71 7.64
N GLY A 119 -3.45 10.57 7.48
CA GLY A 119 -3.31 11.77 6.68
C GLY A 119 -2.14 12.63 7.13
N SER A 120 -1.99 12.81 8.45
CA SER A 120 -0.87 13.56 8.99
C SER A 120 0.46 12.83 8.83
N ILE A 121 0.45 11.51 9.05
CA ILE A 121 1.68 10.72 9.02
C ILE A 121 2.23 10.61 7.60
N LEU A 122 1.35 10.51 6.58
CA LEU A 122 1.80 10.39 5.20
C LEU A 122 2.64 11.59 4.76
N GLU A 123 2.42 12.75 5.37
CA GLU A 123 3.22 13.93 5.07
C GLU A 123 4.66 13.81 5.56
N LEU A 124 4.95 12.84 6.43
CA LEU A 124 6.30 12.61 6.93
C LEU A 124 7.17 11.81 5.95
N TYR A 125 6.61 11.36 4.85
CA TYR A 125 7.35 10.59 3.84
C TYR A 125 7.87 11.54 2.77
N SER A 126 9.16 11.87 2.85
CA SER A 126 9.76 12.72 1.83
C SER A 126 10.05 11.92 0.56
N PRO A 127 10.16 12.60 -0.59
CA PRO A 127 10.59 11.90 -1.80
C PRO A 127 11.93 11.19 -1.64
N GLN A 128 12.87 11.79 -0.92
CA GLN A 128 14.17 11.16 -0.71
C GLN A 128 14.04 9.88 0.08
N GLU A 129 13.21 9.89 1.11
CA GLU A 129 12.99 8.69 1.91
C GLU A 129 12.35 7.59 1.09
N CYS A 130 11.34 7.93 0.27
CA CYS A 130 10.66 6.97 -0.57
C CYS A 130 11.62 6.38 -1.61
N ALA A 131 12.43 7.21 -2.22
CA ALA A 131 13.45 6.75 -3.17
C ALA A 131 14.42 5.79 -2.49
N ASN A 132 14.77 6.05 -1.23
CA ASN A 132 15.66 5.17 -0.47
C ASN A 132 15.03 3.80 -0.24
N TYR A 133 13.73 3.73 0.01
CA TYR A 133 13.05 2.45 0.14
C TYR A 133 13.15 1.63 -1.13
N PHE A 134 12.93 2.26 -2.28
CA PHE A 134 13.07 1.57 -3.57
C PHE A 134 14.50 1.09 -3.78
N ARG A 135 15.47 1.96 -3.50
CA ARG A 135 16.87 1.61 -3.70
C ARG A 135 17.29 0.45 -2.79
N ALA A 136 16.80 0.43 -1.55
CA ALA A 136 17.12 -0.64 -0.61
C ALA A 136 16.60 -1.99 -1.06
N CYS A 137 15.59 -2.01 -1.94
CA CYS A 137 15.02 -3.24 -2.48
C CYS A 137 15.55 -3.56 -3.88
N GLY A 138 16.56 -2.84 -4.34
CA GLY A 138 17.19 -3.12 -5.64
C GLY A 138 16.61 -2.36 -6.82
N TYR A 139 15.73 -1.42 -6.59
CA TYR A 139 15.14 -0.61 -7.66
C TYR A 139 15.98 0.67 -7.80
N ASP A 140 17.13 0.56 -8.42
CA ASP A 140 18.06 1.68 -8.50
C ASP A 140 18.13 2.32 -9.88
N ALA A 141 17.21 1.96 -10.77
CA ALA A 141 17.19 2.53 -12.12
C ALA A 141 16.55 3.91 -12.18
N PHE A 142 16.38 4.55 -11.03
CA PHE A 142 15.57 5.75 -10.93
C PHE A 142 16.37 7.03 -11.09
N ASP A 143 17.61 6.91 -11.44
CA ASP A 143 18.40 8.07 -11.87
C ASP A 143 18.15 8.39 -13.34
N GLY A 144 17.01 7.93 -13.86
CA GLY A 144 16.61 8.22 -15.22
C GLY A 144 16.87 7.09 -16.20
N GLN A 145 17.40 5.98 -15.73
CA GLN A 145 17.72 4.84 -16.58
C GLN A 145 16.63 3.79 -16.48
N PRO A 146 16.19 3.20 -17.59
CA PRO A 146 15.27 2.06 -17.51
C PRO A 146 15.98 0.84 -16.93
N LEU A 147 15.22 0.01 -16.28
CA LEU A 147 15.76 -1.24 -15.76
C LEU A 147 16.06 -2.22 -16.87
#